data_28c66c7efa160117772f26507b70e61d
#
_entry.id   28c66c7efa160117772f26507b70e61d
#
_cell.length_a   1.000
_cell.length_b   1.000
_cell.length_c   1.000
_cell.angle_alpha   90.00
_cell.angle_beta   90.00
_cell.angle_gamma   90.00
#
_symmetry.space_group_name_H-M   'P 1'
#
loop_
_entity.id
_entity.type
_entity.pdbx_description
1 polymer ?
#
loop_
_entity_poly.entity_id
_entity_poly.type
_entity_poly.pdbx_seq_one_letter_code
_entity_poly.pdbx_strand_id
1 'polypeptide(L)'
;MPSFRKKGIFTVLYYEMPVKHNVLTLHSSANEGIENKDVTVFFGLSGTGKTTLSADPKRALIGDDEHCWSDTGVFNIEGGCYAKCIGLSAEKEPDIYGAIRFGSILENVVFDPTTRVVDYDDDTLTENTRCAYPIEYIENTKIPCISDGHPKNIVLLTCDARGVLPPISKLSPEQTMYHFISGYTSKMAGTEQGITEPQATFSSCFAQPFLALHPMRYAKMLAEKIQQHGANAWLLNTGWVGAGATTGGKVSQDSLTDTCEHMLIFPLALPSQVHPCYPRRHSLRRARQRRIRNLRNLRSLRPQDLPQRP
;
A
#
# COMPACT_ATOMS: atom_id res chain seq x y z
N MET A 1 22.90 1.83 -10.33
CA MET A 1 21.96 2.58 -9.45
C MET A 1 20.64 2.93 -10.18
N PRO A 2 19.87 1.93 -10.64
CA PRO A 2 18.57 2.17 -11.31
C PRO A 2 17.55 2.84 -10.39
N SER A 3 17.48 2.43 -9.12
CA SER A 3 16.51 2.95 -8.14
C SER A 3 16.59 4.46 -7.91
N PHE A 4 17.81 5.04 -7.89
CA PHE A 4 17.97 6.49 -7.72
C PHE A 4 17.44 7.28 -8.92
N ARG A 5 17.68 6.81 -10.14
CA ARG A 5 17.19 7.46 -11.36
C ARG A 5 15.66 7.37 -11.45
N LYS A 6 15.09 6.20 -11.16
CA LYS A 6 13.65 5.97 -11.10
C LYS A 6 12.98 6.97 -10.14
N LYS A 7 13.43 7.02 -8.89
CA LYS A 7 12.88 7.92 -7.86
C LYS A 7 13.01 9.40 -8.23
N GLY A 8 14.14 9.81 -8.82
CA GLY A 8 14.35 11.18 -9.28
C GLY A 8 13.36 11.60 -10.36
N ILE A 9 13.11 10.76 -11.36
CA ILE A 9 12.13 11.01 -12.42
C ILE A 9 10.72 11.10 -11.85
N PHE A 10 10.33 10.21 -10.92
CA PHE A 10 9.03 10.27 -10.28
C PHE A 10 8.83 11.57 -9.50
N THR A 11 9.83 12.04 -8.76
CA THR A 11 9.75 13.33 -8.07
C THR A 11 9.48 14.48 -9.04
N VAL A 12 10.11 14.49 -10.23
CA VAL A 12 9.83 15.46 -11.27
C VAL A 12 8.39 15.35 -11.76
N LEU A 13 7.91 14.15 -12.04
CA LEU A 13 6.53 13.93 -12.49
C LEU A 13 5.50 14.29 -11.41
N TYR A 14 5.80 14.05 -10.13
CA TYR A 14 4.95 14.47 -9.01
C TYR A 14 4.83 15.98 -8.86
N TYR A 15 5.77 16.74 -9.43
CA TYR A 15 5.65 18.20 -9.56
C TYR A 15 4.97 18.62 -10.87
N GLU A 16 5.48 18.15 -12.00
CA GLU A 16 5.08 18.59 -13.33
C GLU A 16 3.61 18.29 -13.65
N MET A 17 3.17 17.05 -13.38
CA MET A 17 1.83 16.60 -13.72
C MET A 17 0.73 17.41 -13.00
N PRO A 18 0.78 17.59 -11.66
CA PRO A 18 -0.20 18.42 -10.96
C PRO A 18 -0.12 19.91 -11.29
N VAL A 19 1.08 20.44 -11.57
CA VAL A 19 1.27 21.89 -11.74
C VAL A 19 0.95 22.32 -13.18
N LYS A 20 1.48 21.60 -14.16
CA LYS A 20 1.37 22.01 -15.58
C LYS A 20 0.16 21.41 -16.29
N HIS A 21 -0.25 20.20 -15.88
CA HIS A 21 -1.26 19.44 -16.61
C HIS A 21 -2.56 19.20 -15.82
N ASN A 22 -2.60 19.61 -14.53
CA ASN A 22 -3.72 19.32 -13.62
C ASN A 22 -4.05 17.81 -13.52
N VAL A 23 -3.04 16.96 -13.65
CA VAL A 23 -3.14 15.50 -13.58
C VAL A 23 -2.62 15.03 -12.24
N LEU A 24 -3.40 14.20 -11.55
CA LEU A 24 -3.02 13.67 -10.24
C LEU A 24 -2.04 12.51 -10.39
N THR A 25 -0.89 12.59 -9.71
CA THR A 25 0.08 11.51 -9.60
C THR A 25 -0.19 10.64 -8.37
N LEU A 26 -0.01 9.33 -8.51
CA LEU A 26 -0.41 8.32 -7.55
C LEU A 26 0.69 7.27 -7.40
N HIS A 27 1.23 7.12 -6.17
CA HIS A 27 2.05 5.95 -5.83
C HIS A 27 1.11 4.79 -5.48
N SER A 28 0.73 4.06 -6.48
CA SER A 28 -0.34 3.05 -6.41
C SER A 28 -0.15 2.00 -7.49
N SER A 29 -0.63 0.78 -7.29
CA SER A 29 -0.93 -0.13 -8.38
C SER A 29 -2.34 0.11 -8.91
N ALA A 30 -2.60 -0.35 -10.13
CA ALA A 30 -3.91 -0.25 -10.76
C ALA A 30 -4.20 -1.45 -11.64
N ASN A 31 -5.45 -1.90 -11.64
CA ASN A 31 -5.94 -2.94 -12.52
C ASN A 31 -7.35 -2.63 -13.04
N GLU A 32 -7.77 -3.36 -14.06
CA GLU A 32 -9.07 -3.23 -14.70
C GLU A 32 -9.71 -4.60 -14.86
N GLY A 33 -10.98 -4.74 -14.50
CA GLY A 33 -11.74 -5.96 -14.70
C GLY A 33 -11.81 -6.35 -16.18
N ILE A 34 -11.55 -7.61 -16.50
CA ILE A 34 -11.56 -8.09 -17.89
C ILE A 34 -12.95 -7.97 -18.50
N GLU A 35 -13.98 -8.34 -17.74
CA GLU A 35 -15.36 -8.38 -18.21
C GLU A 35 -16.09 -7.04 -18.02
N ASN A 36 -16.06 -6.51 -16.80
CA ASN A 36 -16.88 -5.36 -16.39
C ASN A 36 -16.19 -4.01 -16.57
N LYS A 37 -14.88 -4.02 -16.95
CA LYS A 37 -14.07 -2.82 -17.21
C LYS A 37 -14.02 -1.84 -16.03
N ASP A 38 -14.31 -2.30 -14.82
CA ASP A 38 -14.14 -1.48 -13.62
C ASP A 38 -12.65 -1.33 -13.27
N VAL A 39 -12.25 -0.12 -13.01
CA VAL A 39 -10.87 0.20 -12.64
C VAL A 39 -10.76 0.31 -11.12
N THR A 40 -9.72 -0.31 -10.57
CA THR A 40 -9.37 -0.22 -9.14
C THR A 40 -7.94 0.28 -8.99
N VAL A 41 -7.75 1.22 -8.06
CA VAL A 41 -6.45 1.77 -7.69
C VAL A 41 -6.15 1.39 -6.24
N PHE A 42 -4.95 0.83 -6.01
CA PHE A 42 -4.50 0.35 -4.71
C PHE A 42 -3.33 1.20 -4.21
N PHE A 43 -3.53 1.88 -3.09
CA PHE A 43 -2.47 2.59 -2.37
C PHE A 43 -1.94 1.73 -1.25
N GLY A 44 -0.65 1.78 -1.02
CA GLY A 44 -0.03 1.07 0.09
C GLY A 44 1.48 1.15 0.04
N LEU A 45 2.11 1.02 1.19
CA LEU A 45 3.57 0.96 1.30
C LEU A 45 4.07 -0.45 1.01
N SER A 46 5.39 -0.60 0.90
CA SER A 46 6.02 -1.90 0.74
C SER A 46 5.58 -2.89 1.85
N GLY A 47 5.22 -4.10 1.45
CA GLY A 47 4.77 -5.15 2.37
C GLY A 47 3.30 -5.07 2.80
N THR A 48 2.50 -4.14 2.27
CA THR A 48 1.05 -4.08 2.54
C THR A 48 0.20 -4.94 1.60
N GLY A 49 0.82 -5.60 0.62
CA GLY A 49 0.13 -6.48 -0.34
C GLY A 49 -0.35 -5.78 -1.62
N LYS A 50 0.16 -4.57 -1.92
CA LYS A 50 -0.24 -3.78 -3.11
C LYS A 50 -0.11 -4.59 -4.40
N THR A 51 1.08 -5.11 -4.70
CA THR A 51 1.37 -5.92 -5.89
C THR A 51 0.52 -7.18 -5.93
N THR A 52 0.49 -7.92 -4.84
CA THR A 52 -0.25 -9.21 -4.77
C THR A 52 -1.75 -9.04 -5.00
N LEU A 53 -2.36 -8.00 -4.43
CA LEU A 53 -3.81 -7.76 -4.59
C LEU A 53 -4.15 -7.15 -5.96
N SER A 54 -3.22 -6.47 -6.62
CA SER A 54 -3.44 -5.93 -7.96
C SER A 54 -3.19 -6.93 -9.09
N ALA A 55 -2.44 -8.00 -8.81
CA ALA A 55 -2.10 -9.07 -9.76
C ALA A 55 -3.16 -10.20 -9.82
N ASP A 56 -4.44 -9.87 -9.70
CA ASP A 56 -5.54 -10.82 -9.82
C ASP A 56 -5.64 -11.33 -11.26
N PRO A 57 -5.62 -12.66 -11.51
CA PRO A 57 -5.70 -13.23 -12.86
C PRO A 57 -7.01 -12.92 -13.60
N LYS A 58 -8.08 -12.54 -12.90
CA LYS A 58 -9.36 -12.10 -13.48
C LYS A 58 -9.37 -10.63 -13.89
N ARG A 59 -8.26 -9.91 -13.66
CA ARG A 59 -8.14 -8.49 -13.93
C ARG A 59 -6.88 -8.21 -14.73
N ALA A 60 -6.95 -7.23 -15.62
CA ALA A 60 -5.80 -6.81 -16.41
C ALA A 60 -4.99 -5.78 -15.61
N LEU A 61 -3.71 -6.04 -15.38
CA LEU A 61 -2.80 -5.15 -14.68
C LEU A 61 -2.50 -3.94 -15.56
N ILE A 62 -2.76 -2.73 -15.06
CA ILE A 62 -2.38 -1.46 -15.71
C ILE A 62 -0.95 -1.09 -15.28
N GLY A 63 -0.61 -1.33 -14.05
CA GLY A 63 0.72 -1.12 -13.50
C GLY A 63 0.82 -1.44 -12.01
N ASP A 64 2.05 -1.59 -11.55
CA ASP A 64 2.35 -2.08 -10.20
C ASP A 64 2.60 -0.96 -9.18
N ASP A 65 3.17 0.18 -9.58
CA ASP A 65 3.73 1.12 -8.60
C ASP A 65 3.38 2.60 -8.82
N GLU A 66 3.39 3.11 -10.06
CA GLU A 66 3.29 4.55 -10.32
C GLU A 66 2.30 4.86 -11.45
N HIS A 67 1.31 5.66 -11.12
CA HIS A 67 0.24 6.03 -12.03
C HIS A 67 -0.07 7.52 -12.03
N CYS A 68 -0.80 7.94 -13.05
CA CYS A 68 -1.46 9.24 -13.11
C CYS A 68 -2.96 9.06 -13.34
N TRP A 69 -3.77 9.91 -12.73
CA TRP A 69 -5.21 9.98 -12.96
C TRP A 69 -5.56 11.27 -13.69
N SER A 70 -5.76 11.18 -15.00
CA SER A 70 -6.15 12.27 -15.89
C SER A 70 -7.67 12.45 -15.96
N ASP A 71 -8.12 13.28 -16.89
CA ASP A 71 -9.55 13.47 -17.17
C ASP A 71 -10.14 12.38 -18.06
N THR A 72 -9.32 11.47 -18.59
CA THR A 72 -9.75 10.33 -19.41
C THR A 72 -9.64 8.99 -18.70
N GLY A 73 -8.94 8.92 -17.57
CA GLY A 73 -8.72 7.68 -16.82
C GLY A 73 -7.34 7.61 -16.18
N VAL A 74 -6.95 6.42 -15.79
CA VAL A 74 -5.66 6.11 -15.13
C VAL A 74 -4.69 5.57 -16.16
N PHE A 75 -3.44 5.99 -16.09
CA PHE A 75 -2.36 5.44 -16.91
C PHE A 75 -1.09 5.24 -16.10
N ASN A 76 -0.32 4.23 -16.48
CA ASN A 76 0.97 3.92 -15.87
C ASN A 76 2.05 4.87 -16.42
N ILE A 77 2.94 5.33 -15.55
CA ILE A 77 4.08 6.19 -15.91
C ILE A 77 5.44 5.50 -15.73
N GLU A 78 5.44 4.21 -15.37
CA GLU A 78 6.66 3.47 -15.12
C GLU A 78 7.14 2.66 -16.35
N GLY A 79 6.23 2.08 -17.10
CA GLY A 79 6.54 1.26 -18.29
C GLY A 79 7.15 -0.12 -17.98
N GLY A 80 7.31 -0.48 -16.72
CA GLY A 80 7.89 -1.73 -16.26
C GLY A 80 7.59 -1.98 -14.78
N CYS A 81 8.17 -3.06 -14.24
CA CYS A 81 8.08 -3.41 -12.83
C CYS A 81 9.48 -3.40 -12.20
N TYR A 82 9.53 -3.11 -10.91
CA TYR A 82 10.77 -3.12 -10.12
C TYR A 82 10.55 -3.92 -8.82
N ALA A 83 10.52 -5.24 -8.98
CA ALA A 83 10.14 -6.17 -7.94
C ALA A 83 11.26 -6.43 -6.93
N LYS A 84 10.90 -6.77 -5.69
CA LYS A 84 11.79 -7.28 -4.66
C LYS A 84 12.02 -8.77 -4.93
N CYS A 85 13.29 -9.23 -4.83
CA CYS A 85 13.67 -10.60 -5.18
C CYS A 85 14.07 -11.47 -4.00
N ILE A 86 14.28 -10.90 -2.79
CA ILE A 86 14.69 -11.70 -1.64
C ILE A 86 13.59 -12.73 -1.29
N GLY A 87 13.98 -14.00 -1.19
CA GLY A 87 13.07 -15.11 -0.91
C GLY A 87 12.05 -15.40 -2.00
N LEU A 88 12.30 -14.94 -3.24
CA LEU A 88 11.41 -15.12 -4.39
C LEU A 88 11.39 -16.58 -4.83
N SER A 89 10.21 -17.15 -4.99
CA SER A 89 10.01 -18.49 -5.54
C SER A 89 8.77 -18.54 -6.43
N ALA A 90 8.71 -19.54 -7.31
CA ALA A 90 7.57 -19.76 -8.19
C ALA A 90 6.27 -20.07 -7.43
N GLU A 91 6.37 -20.61 -6.20
CA GLU A 91 5.21 -20.92 -5.37
C GLU A 91 4.63 -19.69 -4.68
N LYS A 92 5.50 -18.73 -4.29
CA LYS A 92 5.08 -17.53 -3.54
C LYS A 92 4.57 -16.42 -4.46
N GLU A 93 5.30 -16.18 -5.54
CA GLU A 93 5.05 -15.05 -6.47
C GLU A 93 5.26 -15.53 -7.91
N PRO A 94 4.36 -16.39 -8.46
CA PRO A 94 4.54 -17.02 -9.77
C PRO A 94 4.68 -16.02 -10.92
N ASP A 95 3.93 -14.92 -10.90
CA ASP A 95 3.95 -13.91 -11.96
C ASP A 95 5.28 -13.17 -12.01
N ILE A 96 5.80 -12.75 -10.85
CA ILE A 96 7.10 -12.08 -10.75
C ILE A 96 8.21 -13.05 -11.13
N TYR A 97 8.17 -14.29 -10.62
CA TYR A 97 9.17 -15.30 -10.92
C TYR A 97 9.22 -15.63 -12.42
N GLY A 98 8.06 -15.81 -13.04
CA GLY A 98 7.93 -16.06 -14.49
C GLY A 98 8.33 -14.89 -15.37
N ALA A 99 8.21 -13.65 -14.87
CA ALA A 99 8.62 -12.44 -15.58
C ALA A 99 10.15 -12.24 -15.59
N ILE A 100 10.90 -12.90 -14.70
CA ILE A 100 12.37 -12.79 -14.67
C ILE A 100 12.98 -13.71 -15.73
N ARG A 101 13.29 -13.14 -16.86
CA ARG A 101 13.83 -13.83 -18.03
C ARG A 101 14.83 -12.95 -18.78
N PHE A 102 15.35 -13.41 -19.90
CA PHE A 102 16.28 -12.64 -20.74
C PHE A 102 15.72 -11.23 -21.03
N GLY A 103 16.54 -10.21 -20.78
CA GLY A 103 16.18 -8.80 -20.87
C GLY A 103 15.82 -8.16 -19.51
N SER A 104 15.62 -8.94 -18.44
CA SER A 104 15.46 -8.42 -17.08
C SER A 104 16.81 -7.98 -16.49
N ILE A 105 16.78 -6.98 -15.61
CA ILE A 105 17.98 -6.44 -14.95
C ILE A 105 17.88 -6.77 -13.45
N LEU A 106 18.85 -7.57 -12.98
CA LEU A 106 19.02 -7.88 -11.55
C LEU A 106 19.89 -6.83 -10.88
N GLU A 107 19.50 -6.36 -9.70
CA GLU A 107 20.26 -5.42 -8.86
C GLU A 107 20.46 -6.04 -7.48
N ASN A 108 21.71 -6.13 -7.04
CA ASN A 108 22.16 -6.73 -5.77
C ASN A 108 21.80 -8.23 -5.59
N VAL A 109 21.48 -8.92 -6.65
CA VAL A 109 21.16 -10.35 -6.61
C VAL A 109 22.43 -11.15 -6.86
N VAL A 110 22.69 -12.13 -6.01
CA VAL A 110 23.85 -13.02 -6.12
C VAL A 110 23.55 -14.13 -7.13
N PHE A 111 24.55 -14.51 -7.89
CA PHE A 111 24.47 -15.63 -8.84
C PHE A 111 25.81 -16.36 -8.94
N ASP A 112 25.77 -17.63 -9.23
CA ASP A 112 26.97 -18.43 -9.51
C ASP A 112 27.55 -18.04 -10.88
N PRO A 113 28.80 -17.58 -10.95
CA PRO A 113 29.40 -17.09 -12.20
C PRO A 113 29.63 -18.19 -13.25
N THR A 114 29.68 -19.45 -12.84
CA THR A 114 29.90 -20.59 -13.73
C THR A 114 28.62 -21.12 -14.31
N THR A 115 27.64 -21.41 -13.43
CA THR A 115 26.34 -21.99 -13.81
C THR A 115 25.33 -20.94 -14.23
N ARG A 116 25.54 -19.68 -13.87
CA ARG A 116 24.61 -18.56 -14.06
C ARG A 116 23.29 -18.73 -13.27
N VAL A 117 23.25 -19.64 -12.32
CA VAL A 117 22.10 -19.82 -11.44
C VAL A 117 22.05 -18.68 -10.44
N VAL A 118 20.86 -18.09 -10.32
CA VAL A 118 20.59 -16.97 -9.40
C VAL A 118 20.16 -17.52 -8.04
N ASP A 119 20.70 -16.95 -6.96
CA ASP A 119 20.29 -17.24 -5.59
C ASP A 119 19.47 -16.06 -5.05
N TYR A 120 18.16 -16.28 -4.90
CA TYR A 120 17.25 -15.27 -4.37
C TYR A 120 17.20 -15.25 -2.84
N ASP A 121 17.77 -16.22 -2.15
CA ASP A 121 17.83 -16.27 -0.69
C ASP A 121 19.12 -15.65 -0.14
N ASP A 122 20.12 -15.38 -1.01
CA ASP A 122 21.40 -14.78 -0.62
C ASP A 122 21.25 -13.26 -0.40
N ASP A 123 21.39 -12.86 0.85
CA ASP A 123 21.35 -11.45 1.30
C ASP A 123 22.74 -10.89 1.67
N THR A 124 23.82 -11.59 1.35
CA THR A 124 25.21 -11.21 1.71
C THR A 124 25.62 -9.83 1.21
N LEU A 125 25.09 -9.37 0.07
CA LEU A 125 25.27 -8.02 -0.43
C LEU A 125 24.31 -7.04 0.25
N THR A 126 23.04 -7.38 0.32
CA THR A 126 21.95 -6.63 0.97
C THR A 126 20.62 -7.37 0.81
N GLU A 127 19.71 -7.24 1.80
CA GLU A 127 18.33 -7.71 1.67
C GLU A 127 17.52 -6.96 0.59
N ASN A 128 18.01 -5.82 0.11
CA ASN A 128 17.36 -5.01 -0.94
C ASN A 128 17.75 -5.48 -2.35
N THR A 129 17.49 -6.76 -2.62
CA THR A 129 17.62 -7.34 -3.96
C THR A 129 16.44 -6.97 -4.84
N ARG A 130 16.68 -6.64 -6.11
CA ARG A 130 15.63 -6.18 -7.03
C ARG A 130 15.79 -6.77 -8.42
N CYS A 131 14.67 -6.89 -9.12
CA CYS A 131 14.61 -7.16 -10.55
C CYS A 131 13.76 -6.11 -11.26
N ALA A 132 14.30 -5.52 -12.32
CA ALA A 132 13.56 -4.67 -13.24
C ALA A 132 13.27 -5.45 -14.52
N TYR A 133 12.02 -5.42 -14.97
CA TYR A 133 11.58 -6.05 -16.22
C TYR A 133 10.46 -5.23 -16.87
N PRO A 134 10.31 -5.31 -18.22
CA PRO A 134 9.19 -4.68 -18.91
C PRO A 134 7.85 -5.23 -18.42
N ILE A 135 6.84 -4.37 -18.34
CA ILE A 135 5.53 -4.76 -17.82
C ILE A 135 4.86 -5.85 -18.67
N GLU A 136 5.18 -5.92 -19.96
CA GLU A 136 4.69 -6.94 -20.90
C GLU A 136 5.16 -8.36 -20.57
N TYR A 137 6.08 -8.50 -19.60
CA TYR A 137 6.49 -9.83 -19.13
C TYR A 137 5.49 -10.44 -18.15
N ILE A 138 4.58 -9.65 -17.62
CA ILE A 138 3.43 -10.11 -16.83
C ILE A 138 2.30 -10.49 -17.79
N GLU A 139 1.79 -11.72 -17.67
CA GLU A 139 0.87 -12.32 -18.64
C GLU A 139 -0.46 -11.57 -18.79
N ASN A 140 -1.05 -11.13 -17.68
CA ASN A 140 -2.34 -10.43 -17.65
C ASN A 140 -2.21 -8.89 -17.72
N THR A 141 -1.14 -8.36 -18.29
CA THR A 141 -0.96 -6.91 -18.42
C THR A 141 -1.83 -6.33 -19.52
N LYS A 142 -2.46 -5.19 -19.23
CA LYS A 142 -3.16 -4.39 -20.23
C LYS A 142 -2.19 -3.55 -21.07
N ILE A 143 -2.21 -3.72 -22.38
CA ILE A 143 -1.39 -2.96 -23.32
C ILE A 143 -2.33 -2.21 -24.30
N PRO A 144 -2.20 -0.87 -24.40
CA PRO A 144 -1.36 0.03 -23.63
C PRO A 144 -1.80 0.09 -22.16
N CYS A 145 -0.88 0.47 -21.26
CA CYS A 145 -1.12 0.55 -19.81
C CYS A 145 -1.99 1.78 -19.45
N ILE A 146 -3.19 1.84 -20.01
CA ILE A 146 -4.17 2.92 -19.88
C ILE A 146 -5.53 2.28 -19.60
N SER A 147 -6.26 2.78 -18.61
CA SER A 147 -7.61 2.32 -18.30
C SER A 147 -8.64 2.77 -19.34
N ASP A 148 -9.72 1.99 -19.48
CA ASP A 148 -10.85 2.33 -20.36
C ASP A 148 -11.80 3.36 -19.72
N GLY A 149 -11.51 3.81 -18.49
CA GLY A 149 -12.32 4.78 -17.77
C GLY A 149 -11.74 5.15 -16.41
N HIS A 150 -12.57 5.78 -15.59
CA HIS A 150 -12.16 6.24 -14.27
C HIS A 150 -12.29 5.13 -13.21
N PRO A 151 -11.48 5.18 -12.14
CA PRO A 151 -11.59 4.24 -11.03
C PRO A 151 -12.99 4.21 -10.44
N LYS A 152 -13.51 3.00 -10.24
CA LYS A 152 -14.72 2.75 -9.46
C LYS A 152 -14.40 2.52 -8.00
N ASN A 153 -13.20 2.02 -7.72
CA ASN A 153 -12.75 1.73 -6.36
C ASN A 153 -11.35 2.29 -6.12
N ILE A 154 -11.19 2.92 -4.97
CA ILE A 154 -9.91 3.37 -4.41
C ILE A 154 -9.71 2.57 -3.14
N VAL A 155 -8.66 1.76 -3.08
CA VAL A 155 -8.33 0.90 -1.94
C VAL A 155 -7.08 1.42 -1.25
N LEU A 156 -7.21 1.82 0.01
CA LEU A 156 -6.10 2.21 0.86
C LEU A 156 -5.69 1.01 1.70
N LEU A 157 -4.51 0.46 1.44
CA LEU A 157 -3.97 -0.68 2.17
C LEU A 157 -3.23 -0.21 3.42
N THR A 158 -3.53 -0.84 4.53
CA THR A 158 -2.83 -0.62 5.80
C THR A 158 -2.52 -1.96 6.46
N CYS A 159 -1.38 -2.05 7.11
CA CYS A 159 -1.02 -3.19 7.94
C CYS A 159 -1.08 -2.75 9.41
N ASP A 160 -2.19 -3.02 10.10
CA ASP A 160 -2.35 -2.62 11.49
C ASP A 160 -1.71 -3.67 12.42
N ALA A 161 -0.68 -3.26 13.16
CA ALA A 161 -0.02 -4.13 14.15
C ALA A 161 -0.76 -4.20 15.49
N ARG A 162 -1.71 -3.30 15.74
CA ARG A 162 -2.38 -3.18 17.04
C ARG A 162 -3.78 -3.78 17.08
N GLY A 163 -4.29 -4.23 15.94
CA GLY A 163 -5.61 -4.83 15.80
C GLY A 163 -6.77 -3.88 16.09
N VAL A 164 -6.56 -2.58 15.86
CA VAL A 164 -7.56 -1.53 16.08
C VAL A 164 -8.50 -1.40 14.90
N LEU A 165 -7.95 -1.55 13.69
CA LEU A 165 -8.69 -1.42 12.44
C LEU A 165 -9.43 -2.73 12.09
N PRO A 166 -10.67 -2.66 11.60
CA PRO A 166 -11.35 -3.83 11.08
C PRO A 166 -10.68 -4.29 9.76
N PRO A 167 -10.96 -5.53 9.30
CA PRO A 167 -10.39 -6.05 8.05
C PRO A 167 -10.69 -5.15 6.86
N ILE A 168 -11.92 -4.62 6.78
CA ILE A 168 -12.36 -3.74 5.71
C ILE A 168 -13.29 -2.65 6.23
N SER A 169 -13.18 -1.45 5.66
CA SER A 169 -14.07 -0.32 5.95
C SER A 169 -14.34 0.49 4.69
N LYS A 170 -15.61 0.83 4.47
CA LYS A 170 -15.95 1.87 3.49
C LYS A 170 -15.70 3.23 4.12
N LEU A 171 -15.02 4.10 3.42
CA LEU A 171 -14.61 5.41 3.91
C LEU A 171 -15.54 6.52 3.40
N SER A 172 -15.81 7.52 4.27
CA SER A 172 -16.36 8.80 3.83
C SER A 172 -15.28 9.62 3.11
N PRO A 173 -15.64 10.70 2.37
CA PRO A 173 -14.65 11.59 1.76
C PRO A 173 -13.63 12.13 2.76
N GLU A 174 -14.04 12.53 3.96
CA GLU A 174 -13.17 13.06 5.01
C GLU A 174 -12.25 11.98 5.58
N GLN A 175 -12.77 10.77 5.77
CA GLN A 175 -11.98 9.61 6.20
C GLN A 175 -10.96 9.22 5.13
N THR A 176 -11.34 9.27 3.86
CA THR A 176 -10.43 9.00 2.73
C THR A 176 -9.27 9.99 2.73
N MET A 177 -9.56 11.28 2.84
CA MET A 177 -8.51 12.32 2.93
C MET A 177 -7.60 12.11 4.14
N TYR A 178 -8.17 11.79 5.31
CA TYR A 178 -7.40 11.52 6.53
C TYR A 178 -6.44 10.34 6.35
N HIS A 179 -6.95 9.18 5.90
CA HIS A 179 -6.12 7.99 5.70
C HIS A 179 -5.10 8.18 4.58
N PHE A 180 -5.46 8.86 3.50
CA PHE A 180 -4.55 9.17 2.40
C PHE A 180 -3.41 10.09 2.83
N ILE A 181 -3.71 11.18 3.55
CA ILE A 181 -2.68 12.12 4.04
C ILE A 181 -1.80 11.46 5.09
N SER A 182 -2.37 10.68 6.01
CA SER A 182 -1.59 10.02 7.06
C SER A 182 -0.71 8.89 6.50
N GLY A 183 -1.23 8.15 5.50
CA GLY A 183 -0.55 6.99 4.94
C GLY A 183 -0.06 6.01 6.00
N TYR A 184 -0.94 5.75 7.01
CA TYR A 184 -0.62 4.88 8.14
C TYR A 184 -0.48 3.43 7.70
N THR A 185 0.60 2.80 8.15
CA THR A 185 0.78 1.35 8.14
C THR A 185 1.78 0.97 9.23
N SER A 186 2.10 -0.32 9.36
CA SER A 186 3.18 -0.79 10.21
C SER A 186 4.24 -1.49 9.36
N LYS A 187 5.51 -1.18 9.64
CA LYS A 187 6.63 -1.97 9.13
C LYS A 187 6.61 -3.31 9.85
N MET A 188 6.71 -4.37 9.08
CA MET A 188 6.65 -5.74 9.59
C MET A 188 8.05 -6.28 9.82
N ALA A 189 8.18 -7.23 10.75
CA ALA A 189 9.43 -7.98 10.92
C ALA A 189 9.83 -8.63 9.57
N GLY A 190 11.11 -8.52 9.21
CA GLY A 190 11.64 -9.05 7.94
C GLY A 190 11.31 -8.24 6.68
N THR A 191 10.61 -7.09 6.78
CA THR A 191 10.37 -6.22 5.62
C THR A 191 11.46 -5.17 5.42
N GLU A 192 12.13 -4.77 6.50
CA GLU A 192 13.28 -3.86 6.51
C GLU A 192 14.31 -4.33 7.53
N GLN A 193 15.59 -4.07 7.25
CA GLN A 193 16.70 -4.46 8.13
C GLN A 193 16.53 -3.87 9.54
N GLY A 194 16.69 -4.71 10.57
CA GLY A 194 16.59 -4.30 11.97
C GLY A 194 15.17 -4.20 12.55
N ILE A 195 14.13 -4.51 11.76
CA ILE A 195 12.75 -4.55 12.25
C ILE A 195 12.43 -5.95 12.77
N THR A 196 12.39 -6.11 14.09
CA THR A 196 12.04 -7.37 14.78
C THR A 196 10.59 -7.40 15.26
N GLU A 197 10.00 -6.23 15.51
CA GLU A 197 8.61 -6.07 15.94
C GLU A 197 7.88 -5.06 15.02
N PRO A 198 6.55 -5.20 14.86
CA PRO A 198 5.78 -4.27 14.04
C PRO A 198 5.86 -2.84 14.58
N GLN A 199 6.30 -1.90 13.74
CA GLN A 199 6.44 -0.48 14.08
C GLN A 199 5.52 0.37 13.23
N ALA A 200 4.71 1.22 13.89
CA ALA A 200 3.86 2.18 13.19
C ALA A 200 4.72 3.14 12.34
N THR A 201 4.33 3.31 11.10
CA THR A 201 4.96 4.24 10.16
C THR A 201 3.90 5.06 9.42
N PHE A 202 4.30 6.21 8.94
CA PHE A 202 3.44 7.15 8.23
C PHE A 202 4.16 7.63 6.98
N SER A 203 3.46 7.64 5.86
CA SER A 203 3.98 8.16 4.60
C SER A 203 2.89 8.95 3.90
N SER A 204 2.98 10.27 3.94
CA SER A 204 1.96 11.15 3.37
C SER A 204 1.62 10.77 1.94
N CYS A 205 0.34 10.61 1.66
CA CYS A 205 -0.21 10.18 0.37
C CYS A 205 0.38 8.85 -0.12
N PHE A 206 0.94 8.01 0.79
CA PHE A 206 1.74 6.80 0.51
C PHE A 206 3.00 7.05 -0.35
N ALA A 207 3.30 8.31 -0.64
CA ALA A 207 4.30 8.76 -1.62
C ALA A 207 5.30 9.76 -1.04
N GLN A 208 5.46 9.84 0.28
CA GLN A 208 6.26 10.88 0.94
C GLN A 208 7.64 11.14 0.30
N PRO A 209 8.43 10.13 -0.15
CA PRO A 209 9.71 10.35 -0.79
C PRO A 209 9.65 11.09 -2.14
N PHE A 210 8.48 11.13 -2.79
CA PHE A 210 8.28 11.70 -4.12
C PHE A 210 7.53 13.04 -4.10
N LEU A 211 6.91 13.40 -2.96
CA LEU A 211 6.08 14.59 -2.86
C LEU A 211 6.92 15.86 -3.01
N ALA A 212 6.76 16.54 -4.12
CA ALA A 212 7.38 17.85 -4.38
C ALA A 212 6.47 19.03 -3.98
N LEU A 213 5.19 18.79 -3.77
CA LEU A 213 4.19 19.76 -3.32
C LEU A 213 3.66 19.37 -1.94
N HIS A 214 2.96 20.29 -1.29
CA HIS A 214 2.33 19.99 -0.01
C HIS A 214 1.31 18.84 -0.14
N PRO A 215 1.30 17.83 0.76
CA PRO A 215 0.41 16.66 0.67
C PRO A 215 -1.07 16.98 0.49
N MET A 216 -1.54 18.08 1.10
CA MET A 216 -2.91 18.55 0.94
C MET A 216 -3.31 18.85 -0.50
N ARG A 217 -2.37 19.20 -1.38
CA ARG A 217 -2.68 19.44 -2.79
C ARG A 217 -3.10 18.13 -3.48
N TYR A 218 -2.32 17.07 -3.30
CA TYR A 218 -2.64 15.73 -3.84
C TYR A 218 -3.95 15.19 -3.24
N ALA A 219 -4.16 15.37 -1.93
CA ALA A 219 -5.35 14.91 -1.26
C ALA A 219 -6.63 15.62 -1.74
N LYS A 220 -6.55 16.93 -1.99
CA LYS A 220 -7.67 17.69 -2.59
C LYS A 220 -7.97 17.21 -4.01
N MET A 221 -6.94 17.07 -4.85
CA MET A 221 -7.12 16.54 -6.21
C MET A 221 -7.72 15.13 -6.21
N LEU A 222 -7.30 14.26 -5.28
CA LEU A 222 -7.89 12.94 -5.12
C LEU A 222 -9.37 13.02 -4.72
N ALA A 223 -9.70 13.84 -3.73
CA ALA A 223 -11.08 14.03 -3.27
C ALA A 223 -11.99 14.58 -4.37
N GLU A 224 -11.52 15.55 -5.14
CA GLU A 224 -12.23 16.14 -6.27
C GLU A 224 -12.52 15.07 -7.34
N LYS A 225 -11.51 14.26 -7.71
CA LYS A 225 -11.69 13.17 -8.69
C LYS A 225 -12.61 12.06 -8.18
N ILE A 226 -12.51 11.67 -6.90
CA ILE A 226 -13.44 10.71 -6.28
C ILE A 226 -14.88 11.23 -6.36
N GLN A 227 -15.10 12.50 -6.02
CA GLN A 227 -16.42 13.12 -6.07
C GLN A 227 -16.94 13.24 -7.50
N GLN A 228 -16.10 13.68 -8.43
CA GLN A 228 -16.46 13.89 -9.85
C GLN A 228 -16.87 12.60 -10.53
N HIS A 229 -16.18 11.49 -10.24
CA HIS A 229 -16.38 10.21 -10.92
C HIS A 229 -17.17 9.18 -10.10
N GLY A 230 -17.59 9.55 -8.89
CA GLY A 230 -18.39 8.68 -8.02
C GLY A 230 -17.66 7.42 -7.56
N ALA A 231 -16.34 7.49 -7.37
CA ALA A 231 -15.56 6.36 -6.91
C ALA A 231 -15.83 6.03 -5.44
N ASN A 232 -15.83 4.74 -5.09
CA ASN A 232 -15.87 4.31 -3.70
C ASN A 232 -14.46 4.26 -3.12
N ALA A 233 -14.31 4.65 -1.85
CA ALA A 233 -13.06 4.53 -1.15
C ALA A 233 -13.16 3.52 -0.01
N TRP A 234 -12.13 2.68 0.12
CA TRP A 234 -12.05 1.58 1.05
C TRP A 234 -10.73 1.60 1.81
N LEU A 235 -10.77 1.24 3.08
CA LEU A 235 -9.59 0.90 3.87
C LEU A 235 -9.55 -0.61 4.03
N LEU A 236 -8.46 -1.25 3.61
CA LEU A 236 -8.24 -2.68 3.73
C LEU A 236 -7.05 -2.92 4.66
N ASN A 237 -7.33 -3.62 5.76
CA ASN A 237 -6.32 -3.98 6.75
C ASN A 237 -5.73 -5.35 6.43
N THR A 238 -4.47 -5.37 5.99
CA THR A 238 -3.71 -6.60 5.71
C THR A 238 -2.88 -7.07 6.91
N GLY A 239 -3.01 -6.41 8.05
CA GLY A 239 -2.31 -6.72 9.30
C GLY A 239 -3.13 -7.56 10.27
N TRP A 240 -3.18 -7.15 11.53
CA TRP A 240 -3.87 -7.85 12.59
C TRP A 240 -5.23 -7.23 12.92
N VAL A 241 -6.09 -8.04 13.52
CA VAL A 241 -7.39 -7.62 14.06
C VAL A 241 -7.52 -8.13 15.51
N GLY A 242 -8.32 -7.44 16.33
CA GLY A 242 -8.54 -7.82 17.73
C GLY A 242 -7.40 -7.38 18.66
N ALA A 243 -6.69 -8.32 19.27
CA ALA A 243 -5.63 -8.02 20.25
C ALA A 243 -4.27 -7.64 19.61
N GLY A 244 -4.20 -7.50 18.30
CA GLY A 244 -2.98 -7.11 17.57
C GLY A 244 -1.98 -8.26 17.38
N ALA A 245 -0.72 -7.91 17.10
CA ALA A 245 0.32 -8.86 16.74
C ALA A 245 0.67 -9.87 17.85
N THR A 246 0.36 -9.56 19.11
CA THR A 246 0.73 -10.42 20.26
C THR A 246 -0.24 -11.56 20.51
N THR A 247 -1.55 -11.34 20.30
CA THR A 247 -2.60 -12.32 20.60
C THR A 247 -3.74 -12.35 19.58
N GLY A 248 -3.77 -11.39 18.64
CA GLY A 248 -4.76 -11.29 17.59
C GLY A 248 -4.44 -12.16 16.37
N GLY A 249 -5.45 -12.49 15.58
CA GLY A 249 -5.26 -13.15 14.29
C GLY A 249 -4.77 -12.17 13.23
N LYS A 250 -3.75 -12.57 12.45
CA LYS A 250 -3.40 -11.86 11.22
C LYS A 250 -4.48 -12.14 10.18
N VAL A 251 -4.89 -11.13 9.44
CA VAL A 251 -5.82 -11.31 8.32
C VAL A 251 -5.11 -12.15 7.26
N SER A 252 -5.70 -13.28 6.86
CA SER A 252 -5.12 -14.12 5.84
C SER A 252 -5.21 -13.47 4.46
N GLN A 253 -4.22 -13.70 3.63
CA GLN A 253 -4.18 -13.17 2.28
C GLN A 253 -5.35 -13.70 1.43
N ASP A 254 -5.66 -14.98 1.55
CA ASP A 254 -6.79 -15.60 0.85
C ASP A 254 -8.12 -14.93 1.21
N SER A 255 -8.34 -14.65 2.50
CA SER A 255 -9.52 -13.91 2.98
C SER A 255 -9.59 -12.49 2.42
N LEU A 256 -8.45 -11.84 2.20
CA LEU A 256 -8.39 -10.50 1.61
C LEU A 256 -8.65 -10.52 0.11
N THR A 257 -8.11 -11.50 -0.60
CA THR A 257 -8.35 -11.70 -2.04
C THR A 257 -9.83 -11.96 -2.30
N ASP A 258 -10.45 -12.91 -1.58
CA ASP A 258 -11.89 -13.19 -1.66
C ASP A 258 -12.71 -11.93 -1.34
N THR A 259 -12.32 -11.17 -0.33
CA THR A 259 -13.01 -9.94 0.06
C THR A 259 -12.88 -8.87 -1.02
N CYS A 260 -11.69 -8.71 -1.62
CA CYS A 260 -11.48 -7.80 -2.74
C CYS A 260 -12.30 -8.21 -3.96
N GLU A 261 -12.33 -9.50 -4.32
CA GLU A 261 -13.17 -10.02 -5.41
C GLU A 261 -14.64 -9.68 -5.18
N HIS A 262 -15.17 -9.94 -3.98
CA HIS A 262 -16.56 -9.60 -3.64
C HIS A 262 -16.85 -8.10 -3.70
N MET A 263 -15.93 -7.26 -3.27
CA MET A 263 -16.07 -5.79 -3.35
C MET A 263 -16.09 -5.30 -4.79
N LEU A 264 -15.25 -5.89 -5.64
CA LEU A 264 -15.07 -5.46 -7.03
C LEU A 264 -16.19 -5.96 -7.93
N ILE A 265 -16.75 -7.15 -7.63
CA ILE A 265 -17.82 -7.78 -8.41
C ILE A 265 -19.23 -7.31 -7.94
N PHE A 266 -19.42 -7.12 -6.64
CA PHE A 266 -20.71 -6.78 -6.05
C PHE A 266 -20.65 -5.55 -5.13
N PRO A 267 -20.62 -4.33 -5.67
CA PRO A 267 -20.58 -3.11 -4.85
C PRO A 267 -21.78 -2.89 -3.93
N LEU A 268 -22.85 -3.71 -4.05
CA LEU A 268 -24.08 -3.63 -3.25
C LEU A 268 -24.28 -4.76 -2.23
N ALA A 269 -23.47 -5.83 -2.30
CA ALA A 269 -23.60 -6.99 -1.41
C ALA A 269 -22.45 -7.03 -0.40
N LEU A 270 -22.36 -6.02 0.46
CA LEU A 270 -21.42 -6.04 1.57
C LEU A 270 -21.94 -6.99 2.66
N PRO A 271 -21.07 -7.91 3.20
CA PRO A 271 -21.40 -8.63 4.42
C PRO A 271 -21.72 -7.62 5.54
N SER A 272 -22.61 -7.98 6.44
CA SER A 272 -23.07 -7.18 7.58
C SER A 272 -22.00 -6.74 8.58
N GLN A 273 -20.73 -6.93 8.26
CA GLN A 273 -19.55 -6.62 9.09
C GLN A 273 -18.72 -5.42 8.63
N VAL A 274 -19.16 -4.63 7.65
CA VAL A 274 -18.50 -3.37 7.32
C VAL A 274 -18.81 -2.36 8.42
N HIS A 275 -17.85 -2.12 9.30
CA HIS A 275 -17.99 -1.15 10.37
C HIS A 275 -17.51 0.23 9.89
N PRO A 276 -18.28 1.31 10.18
CA PRO A 276 -17.76 2.66 10.00
C PRO A 276 -16.54 2.87 10.91
N CYS A 277 -15.45 3.35 10.36
CA CYS A 277 -14.16 3.58 11.05
C CYS A 277 -14.26 4.72 12.09
N TYR A 278 -15.06 4.54 13.14
CA TYR A 278 -14.98 5.38 14.33
C TYR A 278 -15.02 4.52 15.60
N PRO A 279 -14.05 4.67 16.52
CA PRO A 279 -14.21 4.10 17.84
C PRO A 279 -15.45 4.71 18.47
N ARG A 280 -16.40 3.87 18.91
CA ARG A 280 -17.57 4.32 19.66
C ARG A 280 -17.11 5.28 20.76
N ARG A 281 -17.82 6.39 20.96
CA ARG A 281 -17.52 7.46 21.96
C ARG A 281 -17.16 6.91 23.36
N HIS A 282 -17.55 5.68 23.69
CA HIS A 282 -17.22 4.99 24.93
C HIS A 282 -15.72 4.63 25.10
N SER A 283 -14.98 4.32 24.04
CA SER A 283 -13.56 3.98 24.14
C SER A 283 -12.70 5.22 24.39
N LEU A 284 -13.04 6.35 23.78
CA LEU A 284 -12.38 7.64 24.02
C LEU A 284 -12.65 8.17 25.44
N ARG A 285 -13.85 7.95 26.01
CA ARG A 285 -14.12 8.28 27.42
C ARG A 285 -13.26 7.43 28.37
N ARG A 286 -13.12 6.12 28.13
CA ARG A 286 -12.26 5.24 28.95
C ARG A 286 -10.78 5.58 28.84
N ALA A 287 -10.27 5.89 27.64
CA ALA A 287 -8.89 6.33 27.44
C ALA A 287 -8.64 7.69 28.14
N ARG A 288 -9.57 8.64 28.01
CA ARG A 288 -9.51 9.93 28.71
C ARG A 288 -9.59 9.79 30.22
N GLN A 289 -10.44 8.89 30.74
CA GLN A 289 -10.55 8.61 32.18
C GLN A 289 -9.29 7.92 32.74
N ARG A 290 -8.70 6.97 31.99
CA ARG A 290 -7.40 6.35 32.35
C ARG A 290 -6.28 7.39 32.39
N ARG A 291 -6.22 8.30 31.41
CA ARG A 291 -5.21 9.38 31.38
C ARG A 291 -5.38 10.36 32.55
N ILE A 292 -6.61 10.71 32.90
CA ILE A 292 -6.92 11.58 34.06
C ILE A 292 -6.57 10.85 35.40
N ARG A 293 -6.84 9.55 35.49
CA ARG A 293 -6.51 8.76 36.67
C ARG A 293 -4.99 8.65 36.85
N ASN A 294 -4.23 8.43 35.76
CA ASN A 294 -2.77 8.39 35.80
C ASN A 294 -2.15 9.75 36.17
N LEU A 295 -2.72 10.85 35.66
CA LEU A 295 -2.27 12.19 36.04
C LEU A 295 -2.59 12.56 37.50
N ARG A 296 -3.70 12.05 38.06
CA ARG A 296 -3.99 12.21 39.50
C ARG A 296 -3.03 11.40 40.39
N ASN A 297 -2.69 10.18 39.98
CA ASN A 297 -1.71 9.34 40.70
C ASN A 297 -0.31 9.96 40.65
N LEU A 298 0.10 10.60 39.53
CA LEU A 298 1.39 11.32 39.44
C LEU A 298 1.43 12.58 40.31
N ARG A 299 0.29 13.23 40.59
CA ARG A 299 0.22 14.40 41.48
C ARG A 299 0.23 14.05 42.97
N SER A 300 -0.02 12.77 43.33
CA SER A 300 0.01 12.29 44.71
C SER A 300 1.36 11.74 45.13
N LEU A 301 2.33 11.61 44.24
CA LEU A 301 3.71 11.20 44.55
C LEU A 301 4.45 12.38 45.23
N ARG A 302 5.06 12.13 46.37
CA ARG A 302 5.93 13.09 47.06
C ARG A 302 7.28 13.16 46.31
N PRO A 303 8.04 14.27 46.44
CA PRO A 303 9.33 14.43 45.74
C PRO A 303 10.36 13.33 46.02
N GLN A 304 10.23 12.63 47.12
CA GLN A 304 11.12 11.54 47.56
C GLN A 304 10.81 10.17 46.90
N ASP A 305 9.69 10.05 46.19
CA ASP A 305 9.24 8.80 45.55
C ASP A 305 9.62 8.72 44.05
N LEU A 306 10.38 9.68 43.55
CA LEU A 306 10.86 9.71 42.17
C LEU A 306 12.18 8.92 42.05
N PRO A 307 12.31 8.00 41.09
CA PRO A 307 13.55 7.27 40.84
C PRO A 307 14.66 8.25 40.44
N GLN A 308 15.79 8.21 41.16
CA GLN A 308 16.99 8.93 40.78
C GLN A 308 17.52 8.33 39.48
N ARG A 309 17.85 9.21 38.53
CA ARG A 309 18.49 8.79 37.27
C ARG A 309 19.92 8.33 37.57
N PRO A 310 20.39 7.28 36.87
CA PRO A 310 21.79 6.86 36.93
C PRO A 310 22.71 7.91 36.28
#